data_ee2c2c350ea3effe6953c4b2af732318
#
_entry.id   ee2c2c350ea3effe6953c4b2af732318
#
_cell.length_a   1.000
_cell.length_b   1.000
_cell.length_c   1.000
_cell.angle_alpha   90.00
_cell.angle_beta   90.00
_cell.angle_gamma   90.00
#
_symmetry.space_group_name_H-M   'P 1'
#
loop_
_entity.id
_entity.type
_entity.pdbx_description
1 polymer ?
#
loop_
_entity_poly.entity_id
_entity_poly.type
_entity_poly.pdbx_seq_one_letter_code
_entity_poly.pdbx_strand_id
1 'polypeptide(L)'
;MIERHFYPLIRRALERDGIDATVEEVLDTLYEGRAQLWRAKSNQSLAITYFSTDPDGRKVCNGWIIAGDMNEIMTEVIPSMIEQVKDIVDVFRQEGNPAYQRILNKLGFKTKKIVMEL
;
A
#
# COMPACT_ATOMS: atom_id res chain seq x y z
N MET A 1 9.50 -15.66 2.22
CA MET A 1 9.24 -15.42 3.65
C MET A 1 9.47 -13.95 3.98
N ILE A 2 8.64 -13.37 4.83
CA ILE A 2 8.78 -11.97 5.22
C ILE A 2 9.81 -11.86 6.33
N GLU A 3 10.79 -11.00 6.13
CA GLU A 3 11.88 -10.83 7.07
C GLU A 3 11.39 -10.18 8.37
N ARG A 4 11.91 -10.66 9.50
CA ARG A 4 11.45 -10.21 10.84
C ARG A 4 11.67 -8.73 11.10
N HIS A 5 12.66 -8.10 10.47
CA HIS A 5 12.89 -6.67 10.68
C HIS A 5 11.75 -5.80 10.15
N PHE A 6 10.88 -6.33 9.28
CA PHE A 6 9.67 -5.63 8.84
C PHE A 6 8.57 -5.61 9.89
N TYR A 7 8.57 -6.54 10.88
CA TYR A 7 7.50 -6.62 11.86
C TYR A 7 7.32 -5.33 12.68
N PRO A 8 8.40 -4.72 13.22
CA PRO A 8 8.25 -3.44 13.91
C PRO A 8 7.78 -2.30 13.00
N LEU A 9 8.21 -2.32 11.73
CA LEU A 9 7.79 -1.31 10.75
C LEU A 9 6.28 -1.41 10.49
N ILE A 10 5.79 -2.63 10.28
CA ILE A 10 4.36 -2.88 10.06
C ILE A 10 3.56 -2.46 11.30
N ARG A 11 4.01 -2.84 12.49
CA ARG A 11 3.35 -2.47 13.74
C ARG A 11 3.22 -0.96 13.90
N ARG A 12 4.30 -0.23 13.67
CA ARG A 12 4.29 1.23 13.76
C ARG A 12 3.35 1.87 12.74
N ALA A 13 3.29 1.32 11.53
CA ALA A 13 2.39 1.82 10.49
C ALA A 13 0.92 1.59 10.88
N LEU A 14 0.60 0.41 11.41
CA LEU A 14 -0.76 0.12 11.87
C LEU A 14 -1.21 1.09 12.96
N GLU A 15 -0.33 1.37 13.92
CA GLU A 15 -0.62 2.32 15.00
C GLU A 15 -0.74 3.75 14.49
N ARG A 16 0.21 4.19 13.65
CA ARG A 16 0.24 5.55 13.10
C ARG A 16 -1.03 5.87 12.30
N ASP A 17 -1.48 4.93 11.49
CA ASP A 17 -2.59 5.15 10.56
C ASP A 17 -3.93 4.67 11.12
N GLY A 18 -3.95 4.18 12.37
CA GLY A 18 -5.17 3.73 13.02
C GLY A 18 -5.82 2.53 12.34
N ILE A 19 -5.01 1.63 11.76
CA ILE A 19 -5.51 0.45 11.08
C ILE A 19 -5.86 -0.61 12.10
N ASP A 20 -7.10 -1.11 12.06
CA ASP A 20 -7.59 -2.13 12.98
C ASP A 20 -7.18 -3.52 12.49
N ALA A 21 -5.90 -3.82 12.66
CA ALA A 21 -5.33 -5.12 12.35
C ALA A 21 -4.09 -5.34 13.20
N THR A 22 -3.76 -6.60 13.47
CA THR A 22 -2.51 -6.97 14.13
C THR A 22 -1.44 -7.32 13.10
N VAL A 23 -0.17 -7.32 13.51
CA VAL A 23 0.93 -7.77 12.65
C VAL A 23 0.68 -9.20 12.17
N GLU A 24 0.20 -10.08 13.06
CA GLU A 24 -0.10 -11.48 12.74
C GLU A 24 -1.16 -11.59 11.66
N GLU A 25 -2.22 -10.79 11.74
CA GLU A 25 -3.26 -10.77 10.71
C GLU A 25 -2.73 -10.31 9.35
N VAL A 26 -1.86 -9.31 9.34
CA VAL A 26 -1.21 -8.84 8.11
C VAL A 26 -0.35 -9.95 7.51
N LEU A 27 0.48 -10.60 8.32
CA LEU A 27 1.32 -11.69 7.86
C LEU A 27 0.52 -12.86 7.32
N ASP A 28 -0.56 -13.25 8.02
CA ASP A 28 -1.43 -14.32 7.56
C ASP A 28 -2.05 -14.00 6.20
N THR A 29 -2.50 -12.76 6.02
CA THR A 29 -3.07 -12.30 4.75
C THR A 29 -2.04 -12.40 3.62
N LEU A 30 -0.79 -12.03 3.88
CA LEU A 30 0.29 -12.14 2.90
C LEU A 30 0.62 -13.60 2.58
N TYR A 31 0.74 -14.45 3.59
CA TYR A 31 1.04 -15.88 3.38
C TYR A 31 -0.08 -16.64 2.66
N GLU A 32 -1.32 -16.21 2.84
CA GLU A 32 -2.47 -16.78 2.13
C GLU A 32 -2.60 -16.27 0.69
N GLY A 33 -1.75 -15.35 0.27
CA GLY A 33 -1.78 -14.79 -1.08
C GLY A 33 -2.89 -13.77 -1.31
N ARG A 34 -3.53 -13.27 -0.25
CA ARG A 34 -4.62 -12.28 -0.35
C ARG A 34 -4.12 -10.84 -0.34
N ALA A 35 -2.83 -10.63 -0.11
CA ALA A 35 -2.18 -9.33 -0.18
C ALA A 35 -0.79 -9.48 -0.80
N GLN A 36 -0.21 -8.37 -1.27
CA GLN A 36 1.08 -8.34 -1.92
C GLN A 36 2.02 -7.41 -1.17
N LEU A 37 3.26 -7.86 -1.01
CA LEU A 37 4.33 -7.06 -0.40
C LEU A 37 5.22 -6.46 -1.49
N TRP A 38 5.39 -5.16 -1.44
CA TRP A 38 6.30 -4.40 -2.30
C TRP A 38 7.36 -3.78 -1.40
N ARG A 39 8.63 -3.99 -1.69
CA ARG A 39 9.70 -3.49 -0.85
C ARG A 39 10.76 -2.75 -1.64
N ALA A 40 11.41 -1.80 -0.97
CA ALA A 40 12.55 -1.09 -1.53
C ALA A 40 13.78 -2.00 -1.59
N LYS A 41 14.72 -1.67 -2.46
CA LYS A 41 16.00 -2.40 -2.56
C LYS A 41 16.79 -2.38 -1.26
N SER A 42 16.62 -1.32 -0.45
CA SER A 42 17.27 -1.20 0.86
C SER A 42 16.74 -2.20 1.89
N ASN A 43 15.58 -2.81 1.66
CA ASN A 43 14.85 -3.62 2.63
C ASN A 43 14.41 -2.86 3.90
N GLN A 44 14.32 -1.53 3.83
CA GLN A 44 13.95 -0.70 4.99
C GLN A 44 12.61 -0.02 4.81
N SER A 45 11.98 -0.20 3.65
CA SER A 45 10.68 0.41 3.35
C SER A 45 9.82 -0.56 2.58
N LEU A 46 8.51 -0.51 2.82
CA LEU A 46 7.57 -1.41 2.18
C LEU A 46 6.21 -0.76 1.95
N ALA A 47 5.46 -1.35 1.05
CA ALA A 47 4.03 -1.12 0.90
C ALA A 47 3.34 -2.48 0.81
N ILE A 48 2.12 -2.55 1.32
CA ILE A 48 1.29 -3.76 1.23
C ILE A 48 -0.02 -3.35 0.57
N THR A 49 -0.39 -4.11 -0.45
CA THR A 49 -1.60 -3.87 -1.24
C THR A 49 -2.46 -5.13 -1.28
N TYR A 50 -3.72 -4.96 -1.66
CA TYR A 50 -4.60 -6.09 -1.97
C TYR A 50 -5.49 -5.72 -3.16
N PHE A 51 -5.89 -6.73 -3.93
CA PHE A 51 -6.77 -6.54 -5.07
C PHE A 51 -8.23 -6.75 -4.69
N SER A 52 -9.11 -5.98 -5.31
CA SER A 52 -10.55 -6.15 -5.18
C SER A 52 -11.24 -5.83 -6.51
N THR A 53 -12.54 -6.10 -6.57
CA THR A 53 -13.37 -5.75 -7.71
C THR A 53 -14.55 -4.93 -7.20
N ASP A 54 -14.73 -3.75 -7.77
CA ASP A 54 -15.85 -2.89 -7.41
C ASP A 54 -17.17 -3.48 -7.98
N PRO A 55 -18.32 -3.05 -7.43
CA PRO A 55 -19.62 -3.52 -7.94
C PRO A 55 -19.85 -3.24 -9.44
N ASP A 56 -19.17 -2.23 -10.00
CA ASP A 56 -19.24 -1.92 -11.43
C ASP A 56 -18.29 -2.76 -12.29
N GLY A 57 -17.57 -3.70 -11.68
CA GLY A 57 -16.66 -4.60 -12.37
C GLY A 57 -15.23 -4.08 -12.52
N ARG A 58 -14.92 -2.87 -12.05
CA ARG A 58 -13.54 -2.34 -12.12
C ARG A 58 -12.63 -3.11 -11.17
N LYS A 59 -11.44 -3.45 -11.66
CA LYS A 59 -10.40 -4.10 -10.87
C LYS A 59 -9.57 -3.04 -10.15
N VAL A 60 -9.37 -3.23 -8.86
CA VAL A 60 -8.76 -2.24 -7.98
C VAL A 60 -7.53 -2.83 -7.30
N CYS A 61 -6.45 -2.05 -7.30
CA CYS A 61 -5.31 -2.29 -6.41
C CYS A 61 -5.43 -1.33 -5.24
N ASN A 62 -5.63 -1.87 -4.04
CA ASN A 62 -5.83 -1.08 -2.83
C ASN A 62 -4.52 -0.98 -2.06
N GLY A 63 -4.12 0.23 -1.69
CA GLY A 63 -3.05 0.44 -0.72
C GLY A 63 -3.58 0.17 0.68
N TRP A 64 -2.87 -0.67 1.43
CA TRP A 64 -3.27 -1.04 2.78
C TRP A 64 -2.30 -0.48 3.82
N ILE A 65 -1.00 -0.79 3.67
CA ILE A 65 0.01 -0.40 4.64
C ILE A 65 1.21 0.19 3.92
N ILE A 66 1.73 1.29 4.45
CA ILE A 66 2.98 1.92 4.00
C ILE A 66 3.86 2.07 5.23
N ALA A 67 5.08 1.55 5.18
CA ALA A 67 5.99 1.58 6.32
C ALA A 67 7.43 1.83 5.89
N GLY A 68 8.14 2.68 6.63
CA GLY A 68 9.54 3.00 6.38
C GLY A 68 9.74 4.45 5.94
N ASP A 69 10.75 4.68 5.12
CA ASP A 69 11.09 6.01 4.61
C ASP A 69 10.11 6.44 3.53
N MET A 70 9.40 7.53 3.77
CA MET A 70 8.36 8.02 2.86
C MET A 70 8.93 8.41 1.49
N ASN A 71 10.11 9.03 1.47
CA ASN A 71 10.73 9.41 0.21
C ASN A 71 11.07 8.18 -0.64
N GLU A 72 11.62 7.15 -0.03
CA GLU A 72 11.93 5.89 -0.71
C GLU A 72 10.67 5.20 -1.20
N ILE A 73 9.62 5.22 -0.40
CA ILE A 73 8.32 4.64 -0.78
C ILE A 73 7.77 5.35 -2.02
N MET A 74 7.78 6.67 -2.03
CA MET A 74 7.19 7.47 -3.11
C MET A 74 8.04 7.50 -4.37
N THR A 75 9.37 7.37 -4.27
CA THR A 75 10.27 7.44 -5.43
C THR A 75 10.62 6.08 -6.00
N GLU A 76 10.53 5.01 -5.22
CA GLU A 76 10.92 3.66 -5.65
C GLU A 76 9.77 2.65 -5.54
N VAL A 77 9.19 2.48 -4.35
CA VAL A 77 8.23 1.40 -4.09
C VAL A 77 6.94 1.59 -4.87
N ILE A 78 6.30 2.74 -4.75
CA ILE A 78 5.02 3.01 -5.41
C ILE A 78 5.16 3.05 -6.94
N PRO A 79 6.14 3.74 -7.52
CA PRO A 79 6.32 3.71 -8.98
C PRO A 79 6.56 2.31 -9.52
N SER A 80 7.35 1.49 -8.84
CA SER A 80 7.61 0.11 -9.25
C SER A 80 6.34 -0.74 -9.20
N MET A 81 5.55 -0.59 -8.15
CA MET A 81 4.27 -1.28 -8.01
C MET A 81 3.31 -0.90 -9.14
N ILE A 82 3.15 0.40 -9.40
CA ILE A 82 2.27 0.90 -10.45
C ILE A 82 2.69 0.31 -11.81
N GLU A 83 3.98 0.32 -12.11
CA GLU A 83 4.50 -0.22 -13.37
C GLU A 83 4.15 -1.70 -13.56
N GLN A 84 4.18 -2.47 -12.48
CA GLN A 84 3.91 -3.91 -12.54
C GLN A 84 2.42 -4.25 -12.62
N VAL A 85 1.53 -3.43 -12.06
CA VAL A 85 0.10 -3.76 -11.97
C VAL A 85 -0.79 -2.91 -12.88
N LYS A 86 -0.27 -1.89 -13.54
CA LYS A 86 -1.08 -0.96 -14.35
C LYS A 86 -1.89 -1.63 -15.46
N ASP A 87 -1.43 -2.78 -15.97
CA ASP A 87 -2.09 -3.48 -17.05
C ASP A 87 -3.15 -4.48 -16.56
N ILE A 88 -3.21 -4.75 -15.27
CA ILE A 88 -4.15 -5.71 -14.68
C ILE A 88 -5.21 -5.10 -13.78
N VAL A 89 -5.11 -3.79 -13.50
CA VAL A 89 -6.11 -3.08 -12.71
C VAL A 89 -6.59 -1.83 -13.44
N ASP A 90 -7.81 -1.42 -13.11
CA ASP A 90 -8.42 -0.20 -13.67
C ASP A 90 -8.18 1.00 -12.76
N VAL A 91 -7.99 0.76 -11.46
CA VAL A 91 -7.94 1.81 -10.44
C VAL A 91 -6.86 1.46 -9.40
N PHE A 92 -6.09 2.46 -9.00
CA PHE A 92 -5.28 2.43 -7.79
C PHE A 92 -6.00 3.25 -6.73
N ARG A 93 -6.21 2.66 -5.56
CA ARG A 93 -6.95 3.33 -4.49
C ARG A 93 -6.16 3.28 -3.19
N GLN A 94 -6.06 4.42 -2.53
CA GLN A 94 -5.43 4.53 -1.22
C GLN A 94 -6.39 5.24 -0.30
N GLU A 95 -6.80 4.58 0.79
CA GLU A 95 -7.52 5.25 1.86
C GLU A 95 -6.58 6.19 2.57
N GLY A 96 -6.97 7.46 2.64
CA GLY A 96 -6.03 8.50 2.93
C GLY A 96 -5.90 8.87 4.40
N ASN A 97 -4.69 8.75 4.93
CA ASN A 97 -4.25 9.70 5.92
C ASN A 97 -4.06 11.04 5.17
N PRO A 98 -4.71 12.14 5.60
CA PRO A 98 -4.56 13.44 4.91
C PRO A 98 -3.11 13.89 4.73
N ALA A 99 -2.20 13.44 5.59
CA ALA A 99 -0.78 13.76 5.47
C ALA A 99 -0.15 13.27 4.16
N TYR A 100 -0.70 12.20 3.57
CA TYR A 100 -0.17 11.65 2.32
C TYR A 100 -0.83 12.21 1.07
N GLN A 101 -1.94 12.91 1.23
CA GLN A 101 -2.76 13.37 0.11
C GLN A 101 -1.96 14.21 -0.89
N ARG A 102 -1.17 15.15 -0.39
CA ARG A 102 -0.36 16.03 -1.23
C ARG A 102 0.65 15.25 -2.06
N ILE A 103 1.32 14.27 -1.44
CA ILE A 103 2.36 13.46 -2.09
C ILE A 103 1.73 12.56 -3.14
N LEU A 104 0.62 11.90 -2.80
CA LEU A 104 -0.08 11.00 -3.72
C LEU A 104 -0.64 11.76 -4.91
N ASN A 105 -1.15 12.99 -4.72
CA ASN A 105 -1.62 13.82 -5.81
C ASN A 105 -0.51 14.14 -6.82
N LYS A 106 0.73 14.30 -6.37
CA LYS A 106 1.87 14.53 -7.27
C LYS A 106 2.19 13.32 -8.13
N LEU A 107 1.79 12.12 -7.71
CA LEU A 107 1.97 10.87 -8.47
C LEU A 107 0.77 10.57 -9.38
N GLY A 108 -0.19 11.48 -9.49
CA GLY A 108 -1.36 11.32 -10.35
C GLY A 108 -2.59 10.76 -9.66
N PHE A 109 -2.53 10.47 -8.37
CA PHE A 109 -3.72 10.04 -7.61
C PHE A 109 -4.68 11.22 -7.43
N LYS A 110 -5.97 10.96 -7.62
CA LYS A 110 -7.03 11.94 -7.41
C LYS A 110 -7.71 11.66 -6.09
N THR A 111 -8.02 12.75 -5.35
CA THR A 111 -8.72 12.63 -4.07
C THR A 111 -10.22 12.45 -4.30
N LYS A 112 -10.80 11.42 -3.67
CA LYS A 112 -12.25 11.24 -3.58
C LYS A 112 -12.58 11.01 -2.12
N LYS A 113 -13.01 12.05 -1.41
CA LYS A 113 -13.22 12.01 0.05
C LYS A 113 -11.91 11.61 0.74
N ILE A 114 -11.89 10.46 1.43
CA ILE A 114 -10.69 9.93 2.10
C ILE A 114 -9.99 8.86 1.25
N VAL A 115 -10.46 8.62 0.03
CA VAL A 115 -9.91 7.61 -0.88
C VAL A 115 -9.17 8.30 -2.02
N MET A 116 -7.94 7.86 -2.29
CA MET A 116 -7.11 8.35 -3.38
C MET A 116 -7.18 7.36 -4.53
N GLU A 117 -7.49 7.87 -5.74
CA GLU A 117 -7.58 7.06 -6.95
C GLU A 117 -6.66 7.62 -8.04
N LEU A 118 -6.05 6.73 -8.79
CA LEU A 118 -5.25 7.08 -9.96
C LEU A 118 -6.14 7.22 -11.19
#